data_b8de8a26e71a034d4694ef0b71b71172
#
_entry.id   b8de8a26e71a034d4694ef0b71b71172
#
_cell.length_a   1.000
_cell.length_b   1.000
_cell.length_c   1.000
_cell.angle_alpha   90.00
_cell.angle_beta   90.00
_cell.angle_gamma   90.00
#
_symmetry.space_group_name_H-M   'P 1'
#
loop_
_entity.id
_entity.type
_entity.pdbx_description
1 polymer ?
#
loop_
_entity_poly.entity_id
_entity_poly.type
_entity_poly.pdbx_seq_one_letter_code
_entity_poly.pdbx_strand_id
1 'polypeptide(L)'
;WDPADARKIPANADERVKKNLEEGKGFTIMGAGKSGGTNYQFASSNPMWRATLEILDFLPLSNVDYSGGIISTDWYNEGTSSDESIKITIRFLTNEVRSDGLKIIIHKKKCNLQQNCTVKKITSALENELQIAILRKAVIFEKEYISKNKKKRPEIK
;
A
#
# COMPACT_ATOMS: atom_id res chain seq x y z
N TRP A 1 -26.61 15.92 23.85
CA TRP A 1 -27.04 16.12 22.47
C TRP A 1 -27.82 17.40 22.34
N ASP A 2 -27.39 18.28 21.43
CA ASP A 2 -27.99 19.59 21.24
C ASP A 2 -28.88 19.55 19.98
N PRO A 3 -30.21 19.81 20.12
CA PRO A 3 -31.09 19.83 18.95
C PRO A 3 -30.74 20.89 17.92
N ALA A 4 -30.01 21.91 18.27
CA ALA A 4 -29.56 22.93 17.34
C ALA A 4 -28.56 22.38 16.34
N ASP A 5 -27.81 21.38 16.73
CA ASP A 5 -26.81 20.73 15.83
C ASP A 5 -27.46 19.93 14.73
N ALA A 6 -28.64 19.37 14.99
CA ALA A 6 -29.40 18.65 13.97
C ALA A 6 -29.88 19.56 12.83
N ARG A 7 -29.93 20.86 13.05
CA ARG A 7 -30.29 21.84 12.02
C ARG A 7 -29.10 22.23 11.17
N LYS A 8 -27.91 22.15 11.74
CA LYS A 8 -26.67 22.49 11.05
C LYS A 8 -26.07 21.31 10.34
N ILE A 9 -26.29 20.10 10.85
CA ILE A 9 -25.79 18.87 10.31
C ILE A 9 -26.94 18.12 9.65
N PRO A 10 -26.89 17.92 8.33
CA PRO A 10 -27.91 17.17 7.63
C PRO A 10 -28.09 15.78 8.21
N ALA A 11 -29.33 15.35 8.36
CA ALA A 11 -29.63 14.01 8.84
C ALA A 11 -29.29 12.93 7.82
N ASN A 12 -29.26 13.29 6.55
CA ASN A 12 -28.89 12.35 5.48
C ASN A 12 -27.38 12.13 5.45
N ALA A 13 -26.97 10.87 5.44
CA ALA A 13 -25.57 10.51 5.42
C ALA A 13 -24.84 11.03 4.18
N ASP A 14 -25.50 11.00 3.03
CA ASP A 14 -24.90 11.47 1.78
C ASP A 14 -24.65 12.98 1.80
N GLU A 15 -25.57 13.73 2.35
CA GLU A 15 -25.41 15.16 2.50
C GLU A 15 -24.30 15.51 3.48
N ARG A 16 -24.16 14.75 4.56
CA ARG A 16 -23.08 14.93 5.52
C ARG A 16 -21.73 14.66 4.89
N VAL A 17 -21.62 13.60 4.10
CA VAL A 17 -20.39 13.26 3.38
C VAL A 17 -20.06 14.37 2.40
N LYS A 18 -21.03 14.81 1.62
CA LYS A 18 -20.85 15.90 0.66
C LYS A 18 -20.38 17.19 1.34
N LYS A 19 -21.03 17.55 2.44
CA LYS A 19 -20.66 18.72 3.21
C LYS A 19 -19.23 18.60 3.77
N ASN A 20 -18.88 17.44 4.31
CA ASN A 20 -17.54 17.21 4.83
C ASN A 20 -16.48 17.29 3.73
N LEU A 21 -16.79 16.81 2.54
CA LEU A 21 -15.89 16.94 1.38
C LEU A 21 -15.72 18.39 0.96
N GLU A 22 -16.80 19.16 0.92
CA GLU A 22 -16.75 20.58 0.59
C GLU A 22 -15.95 21.38 1.63
N GLU A 23 -16.09 21.04 2.89
CA GLU A 23 -15.38 21.68 3.99
C GLU A 23 -13.98 21.13 4.20
N GLY A 24 -13.61 20.07 3.49
CA GLY A 24 -12.30 19.45 3.62
C GLY A 24 -12.07 18.71 4.92
N LYS A 25 -13.12 18.30 5.61
CA LYS A 25 -13.02 17.65 6.92
C LYS A 25 -13.16 16.13 6.88
N GLY A 26 -13.61 15.58 5.78
CA GLY A 26 -14.03 14.20 5.75
C GLY A 26 -12.93 13.21 5.54
N PHE A 27 -12.15 13.35 4.55
CA PHE A 27 -11.17 12.38 4.16
C PHE A 27 -9.77 12.89 4.39
N THR A 28 -9.07 12.31 5.35
CA THR A 28 -7.66 12.57 5.55
C THR A 28 -6.82 12.16 4.34
N ILE A 29 -7.26 11.13 3.61
CA ILE A 29 -6.58 10.66 2.40
C ILE A 29 -6.66 11.68 1.28
N MET A 30 -7.78 12.36 1.14
CA MET A 30 -7.98 13.37 0.10
C MET A 30 -7.19 14.65 0.37
N GLY A 31 -6.40 14.65 1.36
CA GLY A 31 -5.55 15.73 1.70
C GLY A 31 -6.29 16.91 2.15
N ALA A 32 -7.44 16.62 2.31
CA ALA A 32 -8.18 17.64 2.72
C ALA A 32 -7.39 18.41 3.68
N GLY A 33 -6.86 18.94 3.74
CA GLY A 33 -6.13 19.60 4.61
C GLY A 33 -4.74 19.20 4.65
N LYS A 34 -4.16 19.68 5.54
CA LYS A 34 -2.73 19.62 5.66
C LYS A 34 -2.23 18.28 6.17
N SER A 35 -3.03 17.53 6.92
CA SER A 35 -2.58 16.26 7.49
C SER A 35 -2.79 15.07 6.57
N GLY A 36 -3.90 15.00 5.87
CA GLY A 36 -4.18 13.92 4.95
C GLY A 36 -3.31 13.94 3.70
N GLY A 37 -3.05 15.12 3.16
CA GLY A 37 -2.16 15.28 2.03
C GLY A 37 -0.73 14.88 2.33
N THR A 38 -0.31 15.06 3.56
CA THR A 38 1.02 14.67 4.00
C THR A 38 1.19 13.15 3.95
N ASN A 39 0.22 12.38 4.43
CA ASN A 39 0.30 10.92 4.39
C ASN A 39 0.35 10.39 2.96
N TYR A 40 -0.47 10.94 2.07
CA TYR A 40 -0.44 10.56 0.67
C TYR A 40 0.91 10.87 0.03
N GLN A 41 1.45 12.04 0.31
CA GLN A 41 2.76 12.43 -0.21
C GLN A 41 3.87 11.52 0.31
N PHE A 42 3.82 11.11 1.55
CA PHE A 42 4.78 10.15 2.10
C PHE A 42 4.71 8.81 1.38
N ALA A 43 3.52 8.29 1.18
CA ALA A 43 3.36 7.02 0.49
C ALA A 43 3.89 7.09 -0.95
N SER A 44 3.61 8.17 -1.67
CA SER A 44 4.07 8.33 -3.05
C SER A 44 5.56 8.65 -3.15
N SER A 45 6.16 9.25 -2.12
CA SER A 45 7.57 9.59 -2.10
C SER A 45 8.46 8.51 -1.47
N ASN A 46 7.88 7.54 -0.79
CA ASN A 46 8.63 6.43 -0.21
C ASN A 46 9.03 5.45 -1.32
N PRO A 47 10.32 5.35 -1.68
CA PRO A 47 10.72 4.54 -2.83
C PRO A 47 10.41 3.06 -2.68
N MET A 48 10.59 2.49 -1.49
CA MET A 48 10.32 1.07 -1.25
C MET A 48 8.82 0.77 -1.36
N TRP A 49 7.98 1.62 -0.80
CA TRP A 49 6.54 1.48 -0.88
C TRP A 49 6.04 1.58 -2.30
N ARG A 50 6.46 2.63 -3.00
CA ARG A 50 6.08 2.88 -4.39
C ARG A 50 6.54 1.74 -5.30
N ALA A 51 7.77 1.27 -5.12
CA ALA A 51 8.31 0.16 -5.88
C ALA A 51 7.50 -1.12 -5.67
N THR A 52 7.11 -1.40 -4.43
CA THR A 52 6.32 -2.58 -4.11
C THR A 52 4.95 -2.54 -4.79
N LEU A 53 4.27 -1.40 -4.72
CA LEU A 53 2.98 -1.25 -5.39
C LEU A 53 3.10 -1.46 -6.90
N GLU A 54 4.15 -0.95 -7.51
CA GLU A 54 4.35 -1.09 -8.95
C GLU A 54 4.70 -2.52 -9.35
N ILE A 55 5.55 -3.18 -8.59
CA ILE A 55 5.91 -4.58 -8.85
C ILE A 55 4.71 -5.51 -8.65
N LEU A 56 3.84 -5.23 -7.69
CA LEU A 56 2.65 -6.04 -7.42
C LEU A 56 1.40 -5.60 -8.19
N ASP A 57 1.53 -4.64 -9.10
CA ASP A 57 0.39 -4.07 -9.84
C ASP A 57 -0.37 -5.12 -10.66
N PHE A 58 0.29 -6.20 -11.07
CA PHE A 58 -0.36 -7.28 -11.83
C PHE A 58 -1.22 -8.20 -10.98
N LEU A 59 -1.24 -8.03 -9.67
CA LEU A 59 -1.98 -8.88 -8.74
C LEU A 59 -3.09 -8.09 -8.03
N PRO A 60 -4.21 -8.75 -7.69
CA PRO A 60 -5.20 -8.09 -6.86
C PRO A 60 -4.66 -7.90 -5.44
N LEU A 61 -4.75 -6.70 -4.93
CA LEU A 61 -4.31 -6.38 -3.58
C LEU A 61 -5.49 -6.45 -2.63
N SER A 62 -5.32 -7.13 -1.49
CA SER A 62 -6.37 -7.26 -0.48
C SER A 62 -6.21 -6.29 0.67
N ASN A 63 -4.98 -5.94 1.01
CA ASN A 63 -4.70 -5.02 2.11
C ASN A 63 -3.50 -4.15 1.77
N VAL A 64 -3.70 -2.85 1.83
CA VAL A 64 -2.64 -1.85 1.63
C VAL A 64 -2.75 -0.86 2.77
N ASP A 65 -1.83 -0.94 3.72
CA ASP A 65 -1.81 -0.08 4.90
C ASP A 65 -0.42 0.56 5.05
N TYR A 66 -0.33 1.82 4.65
CA TYR A 66 0.92 2.56 4.73
C TYR A 66 1.37 2.77 6.17
N SER A 67 0.46 3.15 7.05
CA SER A 67 0.81 3.43 8.45
C SER A 67 1.22 2.17 9.20
N GLY A 68 0.61 1.03 8.87
CA GLY A 68 1.00 -0.26 9.43
C GLY A 68 2.20 -0.90 8.72
N GLY A 69 2.63 -0.34 7.59
CA GLY A 69 3.77 -0.85 6.86
C GLY A 69 3.54 -2.22 6.24
N ILE A 70 2.34 -2.47 5.70
CA ILE A 70 2.00 -3.78 5.16
C ILE A 70 1.27 -3.65 3.82
N ILE A 71 1.64 -4.51 2.89
CA ILE A 71 0.93 -4.70 1.62
C ILE A 71 0.71 -6.21 1.46
N SER A 72 -0.53 -6.61 1.24
CA SER A 72 -0.88 -8.01 0.99
C SER A 72 -1.66 -8.15 -0.31
N THR A 73 -1.35 -9.17 -1.09
CA THR A 73 -2.18 -9.57 -2.22
C THR A 73 -3.34 -10.42 -1.75
N ASP A 74 -4.34 -10.55 -2.60
CA ASP A 74 -5.34 -11.60 -2.43
C ASP A 74 -4.75 -12.94 -2.88
N TRP A 75 -5.46 -14.03 -2.60
CA TRP A 75 -5.07 -15.33 -3.11
C TRP A 75 -5.16 -15.33 -4.64
N TYR A 76 -4.11 -15.79 -5.28
CA TYR A 76 -4.11 -15.90 -6.73
C TYR A 76 -3.50 -17.23 -7.16
N ASN A 77 -3.93 -17.71 -8.33
CA ASN A 77 -3.47 -18.96 -8.91
C ASN A 77 -2.43 -18.66 -9.97
N GLU A 78 -1.30 -19.35 -9.91
CA GLU A 78 -0.22 -19.20 -10.91
C GLU A 78 -0.53 -19.89 -12.23
N GLY A 79 -1.69 -20.52 -12.37
CA GLY A 79 -2.10 -21.15 -13.60
C GLY A 79 -1.64 -22.58 -13.78
N THR A 80 -0.81 -23.10 -12.89
CA THR A 80 -0.27 -24.48 -12.98
C THR A 80 -1.21 -25.52 -12.38
N SER A 81 -2.02 -25.12 -11.40
CA SER A 81 -2.93 -26.01 -10.71
C SER A 81 -4.10 -25.22 -10.14
N SER A 82 -5.32 -25.62 -10.42
CA SER A 82 -6.52 -24.92 -9.96
C SER A 82 -6.79 -25.05 -8.46
N ASP A 83 -6.15 -26.01 -7.79
CA ASP A 83 -6.31 -26.27 -6.37
C ASP A 83 -5.25 -25.59 -5.49
N GLU A 84 -4.28 -24.93 -6.10
CA GLU A 84 -3.23 -24.22 -5.38
C GLU A 84 -3.30 -22.72 -5.62
N SER A 85 -3.21 -21.95 -4.54
CA SER A 85 -3.16 -20.48 -4.60
C SER A 85 -2.04 -19.96 -3.72
N ILE A 86 -1.49 -18.81 -4.06
CA ILE A 86 -0.49 -18.15 -3.22
C ILE A 86 -0.96 -16.77 -2.83
N LYS A 87 -0.44 -16.31 -1.70
CA LYS A 87 -0.68 -14.98 -1.18
C LYS A 87 0.66 -14.40 -0.75
N ILE A 88 0.95 -13.20 -1.23
CA ILE A 88 2.19 -12.50 -0.91
C ILE A 88 1.87 -11.38 0.06
N THR A 89 2.60 -11.34 1.17
CA THR A 89 2.53 -10.27 2.16
C THR A 89 3.90 -9.64 2.29
N ILE A 90 3.96 -8.32 2.17
CA ILE A 90 5.21 -7.57 2.31
C ILE A 90 5.07 -6.63 3.49
N ARG A 91 5.99 -6.75 4.44
CA ARG A 91 6.06 -5.89 5.62
C ARG A 91 7.26 -4.99 5.51
N PHE A 92 7.06 -3.71 5.74
CA PHE A 92 8.12 -2.71 5.71
C PHE A 92 8.64 -2.49 7.13
N LEU A 93 9.94 -2.70 7.31
CA LEU A 93 10.61 -2.57 8.59
C LEU A 93 11.27 -1.20 8.76
N THR A 94 11.53 -0.54 7.63
CA THR A 94 12.13 0.79 7.61
C THR A 94 11.71 1.50 6.32
N ASN A 95 11.88 2.81 6.29
CA ASN A 95 11.65 3.62 5.09
C ASN A 95 12.86 3.70 4.16
N GLU A 96 13.97 3.13 4.58
CA GLU A 96 15.21 3.18 3.81
C GLU A 96 15.24 2.11 2.73
N VAL A 97 15.91 2.40 1.62
CA VAL A 97 16.12 1.44 0.53
C VAL A 97 17.24 0.49 0.93
N ARG A 98 16.87 -0.60 1.58
CA ARG A 98 17.79 -1.60 2.10
C ARG A 98 17.20 -3.00 1.93
N SER A 99 18.06 -3.99 1.76
CA SER A 99 17.62 -5.38 1.62
C SER A 99 16.91 -5.90 2.87
N ASP A 100 17.33 -5.44 4.05
CA ASP A 100 16.70 -5.78 5.32
C ASP A 100 15.55 -4.83 5.70
N GLY A 101 15.21 -3.90 4.82
CA GLY A 101 14.13 -2.93 5.06
C GLY A 101 12.74 -3.47 4.78
N LEU A 102 12.64 -4.65 4.21
CA LEU A 102 11.34 -5.28 3.96
C LEU A 102 11.43 -6.78 4.23
N LYS A 103 10.27 -7.35 4.56
CA LYS A 103 10.14 -8.79 4.79
C LYS A 103 9.02 -9.31 3.90
N ILE A 104 9.33 -10.28 3.07
CA ILE A 104 8.39 -10.91 2.15
C ILE A 104 7.98 -12.25 2.73
N ILE A 105 6.66 -12.47 2.83
CA ILE A 105 6.10 -13.70 3.34
C ILE A 105 5.16 -14.25 2.27
N ILE A 106 5.35 -15.50 1.89
CA ILE A 106 4.52 -16.16 0.90
C ILE A 106 3.78 -17.30 1.57
N HIS A 107 2.46 -17.29 1.45
CA HIS A 107 1.61 -18.38 1.90
C HIS A 107 1.08 -19.12 0.69
N LYS A 108 1.04 -20.43 0.80
CA LYS A 108 0.45 -21.32 -0.20
C LYS A 108 -0.76 -21.99 0.39
N LYS A 109 -1.87 -21.93 -0.32
CA LYS A 109 -3.11 -22.62 0.02
C LYS A 109 -3.31 -23.73 -0.97
N LYS A 110 -3.47 -24.95 -0.46
CA LYS A 110 -3.79 -26.12 -1.26
C LYS A 110 -5.11 -26.71 -0.79
N CYS A 111 -6.02 -26.89 -1.73
CA CYS A 111 -7.34 -27.44 -1.47
C CYS A 111 -7.46 -28.84 -2.10
N ASN A 112 -8.15 -29.76 -1.40
CA ASN A 112 -8.44 -31.07 -1.97
C ASN A 112 -9.78 -31.04 -2.70
N LEU A 113 -10.18 -32.17 -3.28
CA LEU A 113 -11.44 -32.31 -4.02
C LEU A 113 -12.67 -32.07 -3.15
N GLN A 114 -12.55 -32.23 -1.83
CA GLN A 114 -13.62 -32.01 -0.86
C GLN A 114 -13.62 -30.56 -0.35
N GLN A 115 -12.83 -29.67 -0.96
CA GLN A 115 -12.65 -28.27 -0.60
C GLN A 115 -12.09 -28.05 0.81
N ASN A 116 -11.39 -29.02 1.35
CA ASN A 116 -10.58 -28.81 2.54
C ASN A 116 -9.25 -28.20 2.15
N CYS A 117 -8.97 -27.02 2.67
CA CYS A 117 -7.81 -26.25 2.31
C CYS A 117 -6.79 -26.20 3.43
N THR A 118 -5.51 -26.31 3.07
CA THR A 118 -4.39 -26.20 3.99
C THR A 118 -3.55 -24.99 3.59
N VAL A 119 -3.23 -24.13 4.54
CA VAL A 119 -2.41 -22.95 4.33
C VAL A 119 -1.07 -23.17 5.00
N LYS A 120 0.01 -22.97 4.26
CA LYS A 120 1.38 -23.09 4.77
C LYS A 120 2.21 -21.90 4.32
N LYS A 121 3.09 -21.43 5.19
CA LYS A 121 4.13 -20.49 4.81
C LYS A 121 5.19 -21.25 4.04
N ILE A 122 5.57 -20.74 2.87
CA ILE A 122 6.58 -21.39 2.03
C ILE A 122 7.78 -20.47 1.85
N THR A 123 8.92 -21.10 1.61
CA THR A 123 10.13 -20.43 1.16
C THR A 123 10.33 -20.80 -0.30
N SER A 124 10.42 -19.80 -1.18
CA SER A 124 10.56 -20.05 -2.61
C SER A 124 11.50 -19.03 -3.25
N ALA A 125 11.96 -19.35 -4.46
CA ALA A 125 12.75 -18.42 -5.25
C ALA A 125 12.01 -17.11 -5.54
N LEU A 126 10.69 -17.14 -5.56
CA LEU A 126 9.85 -15.96 -5.77
C LEU A 126 10.12 -14.89 -4.72
N GLU A 127 10.36 -15.27 -3.48
CA GLU A 127 10.68 -14.34 -2.40
C GLU A 127 11.93 -13.52 -2.74
N ASN A 128 12.99 -14.17 -3.16
CA ASN A 128 14.24 -13.50 -3.56
C ASN A 128 14.05 -12.66 -4.82
N GLU A 129 13.34 -13.18 -5.80
CA GLU A 129 13.07 -12.46 -7.04
C GLU A 129 12.30 -11.18 -6.80
N LEU A 130 11.27 -11.23 -5.96
CA LEU A 130 10.49 -10.06 -5.58
C LEU A 130 11.35 -9.05 -4.82
N GLN A 131 12.15 -9.52 -3.88
CA GLN A 131 13.02 -8.64 -3.11
C GLN A 131 13.98 -7.88 -4.02
N ILE A 132 14.62 -8.57 -4.93
CA ILE A 132 15.56 -7.96 -5.89
C ILE A 132 14.82 -6.97 -6.78
N ALA A 133 13.67 -7.35 -7.32
CA ALA A 133 12.90 -6.49 -8.20
C ALA A 133 12.44 -5.21 -7.50
N ILE A 134 11.95 -5.33 -6.27
CA ILE A 134 11.52 -4.19 -5.47
C ILE A 134 12.69 -3.26 -5.16
N LEU A 135 13.84 -3.81 -4.76
CA LEU A 135 15.02 -3.01 -4.43
C LEU A 135 15.54 -2.26 -5.66
N ARG A 136 15.61 -2.92 -6.81
CA ARG A 136 16.04 -2.27 -8.05
C ARG A 136 15.13 -1.10 -8.43
N LYS A 137 13.84 -1.32 -8.36
CA LYS A 137 12.86 -0.28 -8.67
C LYS A 137 12.90 0.85 -7.65
N ALA A 138 13.08 0.53 -6.38
CA ALA A 138 13.19 1.50 -5.31
C ALA A 138 14.40 2.42 -5.49
N VAL A 139 15.53 1.88 -5.92
CA VAL A 139 16.73 2.67 -6.21
C VAL A 139 16.47 3.67 -7.33
N ILE A 140 15.75 3.26 -8.37
CA ILE A 140 15.38 4.15 -9.47
C ILE A 140 14.51 5.29 -8.95
N PHE A 141 13.49 4.98 -8.16
CA PHE A 141 12.59 5.99 -7.60
C PHE A 141 13.29 6.94 -6.63
N GLU A 142 14.22 6.42 -5.84
CA GLU A 142 15.02 7.24 -4.94
C GLU A 142 15.86 8.26 -5.70
N LYS A 143 16.49 7.85 -6.79
CA LYS A 143 17.26 8.74 -7.65
C LYS A 143 16.39 9.80 -8.29
N GLU A 144 15.22 9.43 -8.77
CA GLU A 144 14.26 10.39 -9.34
C GLU A 144 13.82 11.43 -8.30
N TYR A 145 13.53 10.97 -7.09
CA TYR A 145 13.10 11.84 -6.00
C TYR A 145 14.19 12.85 -5.63
N ILE A 146 15.41 12.39 -5.48
CA ILE A 146 16.56 13.26 -5.18
C ILE A 146 16.76 14.28 -6.30
N SER A 147 16.72 13.86 -7.55
CA SER A 147 16.87 14.73 -8.71
C SER A 147 15.81 15.83 -8.74
N LYS A 148 14.54 15.47 -8.53
CA LYS A 148 13.44 16.44 -8.50
C LYS A 148 13.59 17.45 -7.36
N ASN A 149 14.02 17.00 -6.20
CA ASN A 149 14.21 17.87 -5.05
C ASN A 149 15.39 18.83 -5.23
N LYS A 150 16.45 18.40 -5.88
CA LYS A 150 17.57 19.29 -6.20
C LYS A 150 17.15 20.43 -7.12
N LYS A 151 16.28 20.14 -8.09
CA LYS A 151 15.78 21.17 -9.02
C LYS A 151 14.86 22.18 -8.35
N LYS A 152 14.21 21.79 -7.27
CA LYS A 152 13.27 22.66 -6.54
C LYS A 152 13.94 23.53 -5.49
N ARG A 153 15.15 23.22 -5.08
CA ARG A 153 15.88 24.03 -4.11
C ARG A 153 16.53 25.20 -4.80
N PRO A 154 16.27 26.44 -4.33
CA PRO A 154 17.00 27.57 -4.84
C PRO A 154 18.48 27.40 -4.52
N GLU A 155 19.32 27.67 -5.50
CA GLU A 155 20.75 27.63 -5.28
C GLU A 155 21.12 28.70 -4.25
N ILE A 156 21.70 28.26 -3.16
CA ILE A 156 22.25 29.13 -2.16
C ILE A 156 23.64 29.50 -2.67
N LYS A 157 23.73 30.72 -3.20
CA LYS A 157 25.02 31.26 -3.57
C LYS A 157 25.72 31.83 -2.35
#